data_8251528ba74f2939782994299357f483
#
_entry.id   8251528ba74f2939782994299357f483
#
_cell.length_a   1.000
_cell.length_b   1.000
_cell.length_c   1.000
_cell.angle_alpha   90.00
_cell.angle_beta   90.00
_cell.angle_gamma   90.00
#
_symmetry.space_group_name_H-M   'P 1'
#
loop_
_entity.id
_entity.type
_entity.pdbx_description
1 polymer ?
#
loop_
_entity_poly.entity_id
_entity_poly.type
_entity_poly.pdbx_seq_one_letter_code
_entity_poly.pdbx_strand_id
1 'polypeptide(L)'
;MAQDDLNKLTIDKQRYTPAGGAPRKRRAQIIAALVLLALVLGIWTLVARRSVEVEVATVSLVYPSQTISLLNASGYVVAQRKAAVASKATGRLEWLGVEEGSVVREGQLLARLENRDVAAQKGQASAALSAARDTLEQAKVERIDAARALSRAKELIGQGIIAQADYDTAEARYQRAAAAAAAAQANINGAQSALRGAEASLDYTLIRAPFDGVVLTKNADVGDIVSPLAAAANAKAA
;
A
#
# COMPACT_ATOMS: atom_id res chain seq x y z
N MET A 1 30.03 44.44 54.75
CA MET A 1 30.24 45.70 55.49
C MET A 1 28.99 45.96 56.24
N ALA A 2 29.17 45.85 57.39
CA ALA A 2 28.93 46.57 58.63
C ALA A 2 27.49 46.35 59.10
N GLN A 3 27.25 45.93 60.16
CA GLN A 3 27.77 45.85 61.55
C GLN A 3 26.55 45.74 62.41
N ASP A 4 26.44 44.71 63.18
CA ASP A 4 26.98 44.61 64.52
C ASP A 4 26.46 45.65 65.51
N ASP A 5 26.22 45.14 66.66
CA ASP A 5 25.97 45.80 67.92
C ASP A 5 24.53 46.19 68.24
N LEU A 6 23.97 45.39 69.11
CA LEU A 6 23.44 45.90 70.37
C LEU A 6 23.04 44.72 71.27
N ASN A 7 24.00 44.00 71.68
CA ASN A 7 23.97 43.22 72.94
C ASN A 7 24.46 44.16 74.01
N LYS A 8 23.67 44.35 75.01
CA LYS A 8 23.99 44.70 76.41
C LYS A 8 22.99 45.80 76.93
N LEU A 9 22.17 45.26 77.73
CA LEU A 9 21.91 45.98 78.99
C LEU A 9 21.13 45.07 79.93
N THR A 10 21.86 44.35 80.74
CA THR A 10 21.43 43.74 81.97
C THR A 10 21.20 44.84 83.01
N ILE A 11 20.10 44.81 83.67
CA ILE A 11 19.95 45.51 84.99
C ILE A 11 19.30 44.58 85.98
N ASP A 12 20.11 44.20 86.94
CA ASP A 12 19.84 43.51 88.19
C ASP A 12 19.25 44.51 89.23
N LYS A 13 18.18 44.12 90.00
CA LYS A 13 17.90 44.69 91.31
C LYS A 13 17.01 43.75 92.17
N GLN A 14 17.64 43.04 93.02
CA GLN A 14 17.47 42.87 94.43
C GLN A 14 16.18 43.29 95.13
N ARG A 15 15.70 42.29 95.87
CA ARG A 15 15.19 42.22 97.26
C ARG A 15 14.42 43.41 97.83
N TYR A 16 13.28 43.04 98.32
CA TYR A 16 12.84 43.35 99.69
C TYR A 16 11.76 42.39 100.20
N THR A 17 11.97 41.75 101.37
CA THR A 17 10.93 41.25 102.25
C THR A 17 10.67 42.28 103.34
N PRO A 18 9.52 42.44 104.02
CA PRO A 18 9.24 41.62 105.22
C PRO A 18 7.75 41.19 105.50
N ALA A 19 7.66 40.17 106.20
CA ALA A 19 6.84 39.68 107.33
C ALA A 19 5.42 40.26 107.67
N GLY A 20 4.55 39.27 107.98
CA GLY A 20 3.68 39.35 109.15
C GLY A 20 2.20 38.99 108.91
N GLY A 21 1.73 37.85 109.41
CA GLY A 21 0.48 37.74 110.17
C GLY A 21 -0.74 37.12 109.51
N ALA A 22 -0.97 35.89 109.69
CA ALA A 22 -2.08 34.94 109.87
C ALA A 22 -3.58 35.50 109.86
N PRO A 23 -4.62 34.68 109.67
CA PRO A 23 -4.75 33.24 109.24
C PRO A 23 -5.42 32.99 107.95
N ARG A 24 -4.72 32.44 107.12
CA ARG A 24 -4.96 32.38 105.67
C ARG A 24 -5.57 31.09 105.11
N LYS A 25 -6.00 30.11 105.97
CA LYS A 25 -6.43 28.82 105.43
C LYS A 25 -7.78 28.86 104.64
N ARG A 26 -8.76 29.68 105.10
CA ARG A 26 -10.02 29.73 104.34
C ARG A 26 -9.95 30.59 103.04
N ARG A 27 -9.20 31.68 103.05
CA ARG A 27 -8.99 32.50 101.81
C ARG A 27 -8.17 31.75 100.78
N ALA A 28 -7.19 30.93 101.18
CA ALA A 28 -6.41 30.11 100.29
C ALA A 28 -7.25 29.02 99.61
N GLN A 29 -8.17 28.43 100.35
CA GLN A 29 -9.13 27.40 99.82
C GLN A 29 -10.12 28.03 98.79
N ILE A 30 -10.60 29.25 99.05
CA ILE A 30 -11.50 29.98 98.15
C ILE A 30 -10.69 30.39 96.85
N ILE A 31 -9.45 30.85 97.01
CA ILE A 31 -8.62 31.20 95.83
C ILE A 31 -8.26 29.95 95.05
N ALA A 32 -7.96 28.82 95.72
CA ALA A 32 -7.68 27.55 95.05
C ALA A 32 -8.92 27.03 94.28
N ALA A 33 -10.12 27.15 94.88
CA ALA A 33 -11.38 26.78 94.22
C ALA A 33 -11.67 27.64 92.98
N LEU A 34 -11.44 28.99 93.12
CA LEU A 34 -11.58 29.91 91.97
C LEU A 34 -10.59 29.65 90.85
N VAL A 35 -9.35 29.36 91.18
CA VAL A 35 -8.32 29.00 90.18
C VAL A 35 -8.66 27.68 89.50
N LEU A 36 -9.18 26.71 90.26
CA LEU A 36 -9.58 25.43 89.69
C LEU A 36 -10.82 25.58 88.78
N LEU A 37 -11.79 26.42 89.20
CA LEU A 37 -12.92 26.74 88.39
C LEU A 37 -12.54 27.47 87.10
N ALA A 38 -11.60 28.45 87.21
CA ALA A 38 -11.09 29.17 86.05
C ALA A 38 -10.29 28.26 85.12
N LEU A 39 -9.58 27.29 85.67
CA LEU A 39 -8.84 26.28 84.89
C LEU A 39 -9.79 25.35 84.11
N VAL A 40 -10.86 24.89 84.80
CA VAL A 40 -11.89 24.05 84.18
C VAL A 40 -12.66 24.84 83.09
N LEU A 41 -13.00 26.11 83.38
CA LEU A 41 -13.64 26.95 82.31
C LEU A 41 -12.69 27.23 81.15
N GLY A 42 -11.40 27.46 81.43
CA GLY A 42 -10.37 27.63 80.40
C GLY A 42 -10.22 26.38 79.53
N ILE A 43 -10.17 25.22 80.14
CA ILE A 43 -10.07 23.96 79.39
C ILE A 43 -11.37 23.71 78.57
N TRP A 44 -12.52 24.01 79.17
CA TRP A 44 -13.81 23.87 78.46
C TRP A 44 -13.92 24.80 77.26
N THR A 45 -13.47 26.04 77.38
CA THR A 45 -13.45 26.98 76.22
C THR A 45 -12.44 26.58 75.16
N LEU A 46 -11.30 25.98 75.55
CA LEU A 46 -10.33 25.45 74.61
C LEU A 46 -10.83 24.22 73.89
N VAL A 47 -11.55 23.34 74.57
CA VAL A 47 -12.13 22.13 73.92
C VAL A 47 -13.35 22.49 73.10
N ALA A 48 -14.18 23.46 73.57
CA ALA A 48 -15.35 23.92 72.84
C ALA A 48 -15.00 24.72 71.56
N ARG A 49 -13.77 25.22 71.45
CA ARG A 49 -13.28 25.91 70.27
C ARG A 49 -12.54 25.00 69.25
N ARG A 50 -12.67 23.69 69.44
CA ARG A 50 -12.22 22.82 68.35
C ARG A 50 -13.15 23.02 67.18
N SER A 51 -12.81 23.98 66.30
CA SER A 51 -13.38 24.10 64.99
C SER A 51 -13.15 22.79 64.24
N VAL A 52 -14.25 22.11 63.91
CA VAL A 52 -14.19 20.99 63.00
C VAL A 52 -13.70 21.57 61.65
N GLU A 53 -12.51 21.16 61.28
CA GLU A 53 -11.98 21.51 59.93
C GLU A 53 -12.85 20.74 58.93
N VAL A 54 -13.81 21.44 58.33
CA VAL A 54 -14.66 20.86 57.29
C VAL A 54 -13.89 21.08 56.00
N GLU A 55 -13.43 20.00 55.43
CA GLU A 55 -12.84 20.00 54.08
C GLU A 55 -13.95 20.33 53.10
N VAL A 56 -13.98 21.53 52.61
CA VAL A 56 -14.99 22.01 51.64
C VAL A 56 -14.52 21.53 50.27
N ALA A 57 -15.06 20.40 49.81
CA ALA A 57 -14.89 20.00 48.44
C ALA A 57 -15.73 20.94 47.55
N THR A 58 -15.11 21.73 46.73
CA THR A 58 -15.77 22.47 45.67
C THR A 58 -16.33 21.49 44.65
N VAL A 59 -17.62 21.27 44.66
CA VAL A 59 -18.30 20.52 43.58
C VAL A 59 -18.45 21.48 42.39
N SER A 60 -17.59 21.35 41.43
CA SER A 60 -17.77 21.97 40.13
C SER A 60 -18.78 21.12 39.33
N LEU A 61 -19.83 21.73 38.81
CA LEU A 61 -20.71 21.12 37.83
C LEU A 61 -19.92 20.90 36.54
N VAL A 62 -19.44 19.66 36.32
CA VAL A 62 -18.88 19.25 35.09
C VAL A 62 -20.00 18.95 34.10
N TYR A 63 -20.25 19.87 33.21
CA TYR A 63 -21.20 19.61 32.12
C TYR A 63 -20.64 18.52 31.21
N PRO A 64 -21.44 17.48 30.87
CA PRO A 64 -21.02 16.39 30.00
C PRO A 64 -20.46 16.87 28.64
N SER A 65 -20.89 18.05 28.19
CA SER A 65 -20.41 18.70 26.97
C SER A 65 -18.97 19.21 27.04
N GLN A 66 -18.40 19.36 28.26
CA GLN A 66 -17.01 19.81 28.42
C GLN A 66 -16.01 18.63 28.51
N THR A 67 -16.51 17.42 28.74
CA THR A 67 -15.67 16.22 28.79
C THR A 67 -15.56 15.50 27.46
N ILE A 68 -16.34 15.89 26.44
CA ILE A 68 -16.14 15.41 25.09
C ILE A 68 -15.07 16.32 24.45
N SER A 69 -13.85 16.09 24.81
CA SER A 69 -12.74 16.54 23.98
C SER A 69 -12.81 15.71 22.69
N LEU A 70 -13.55 16.21 21.71
CA LEU A 70 -13.42 15.73 20.33
C LEU A 70 -11.96 15.94 19.97
N LEU A 71 -11.24 14.85 19.88
CA LEU A 71 -9.86 14.86 19.42
C LEU A 71 -9.88 15.40 17.98
N ASN A 72 -9.54 16.65 17.82
CA ASN A 72 -9.32 17.24 16.50
C ASN A 72 -7.99 16.69 15.98
N ALA A 73 -8.07 15.55 15.28
CA ALA A 73 -6.95 15.04 14.53
C ALA A 73 -6.99 15.67 13.13
N SER A 74 -6.01 16.47 12.80
CA SER A 74 -5.77 16.91 11.43
C SER A 74 -4.89 15.89 10.74
N GLY A 75 -5.28 15.42 9.57
CA GLY A 75 -4.52 14.50 8.75
C GLY A 75 -4.83 14.72 7.29
N TYR A 76 -4.02 14.17 6.42
CA TYR A 76 -4.28 14.13 4.99
C TYR A 76 -4.39 12.69 4.53
N VAL A 77 -5.30 12.47 3.58
CA VAL A 77 -5.49 11.16 2.97
C VAL A 77 -4.52 11.04 1.81
N VAL A 78 -3.70 10.00 1.83
CA VAL A 78 -2.83 9.65 0.71
C VAL A 78 -3.33 8.38 0.06
N ALA A 79 -3.21 8.31 -1.27
CA ALA A 79 -3.56 7.11 -1.99
C ALA A 79 -2.63 5.96 -1.58
N GLN A 80 -3.19 4.80 -1.23
CA GLN A 80 -2.44 3.60 -0.87
C GLN A 80 -1.61 3.07 -2.06
N ARG A 81 -2.11 3.23 -3.28
CA ARG A 81 -1.42 2.90 -4.53
C ARG A 81 -1.57 4.06 -5.51
N LYS A 82 -0.47 4.47 -6.11
CA LYS A 82 -0.40 5.46 -7.18
C LYS A 82 0.45 4.89 -8.30
N ALA A 83 -0.02 4.92 -9.52
CA ALA A 83 0.74 4.51 -10.69
C ALA A 83 0.61 5.53 -11.80
N ALA A 84 1.74 5.88 -12.42
CA ALA A 84 1.74 6.60 -13.67
C ALA A 84 1.53 5.60 -14.81
N VAL A 85 0.42 5.73 -15.51
CA VAL A 85 0.07 4.89 -16.67
C VAL A 85 0.64 5.53 -17.93
N ALA A 86 1.48 4.80 -18.63
CA ALA A 86 2.12 5.24 -19.85
C ALA A 86 1.92 4.24 -20.98
N SER A 87 2.02 4.70 -22.22
CA SER A 87 2.09 3.81 -23.38
C SER A 87 3.42 3.03 -23.38
N LYS A 88 3.36 1.75 -23.78
CA LYS A 88 4.56 0.94 -24.09
C LYS A 88 5.05 1.13 -25.53
N ALA A 89 4.19 1.66 -26.39
CA ALA A 89 4.52 1.98 -27.79
C ALA A 89 4.57 3.50 -28.00
N THR A 90 5.33 3.94 -28.98
CA THR A 90 5.30 5.34 -29.47
C THR A 90 4.24 5.45 -30.55
N GLY A 91 3.37 6.45 -30.44
CA GLY A 91 2.35 6.71 -31.47
C GLY A 91 1.52 7.93 -31.11
N ARG A 92 0.68 8.33 -32.06
CA ARG A 92 -0.29 9.40 -31.85
C ARG A 92 -1.51 8.89 -31.10
N LEU A 93 -1.98 9.63 -30.10
CA LEU A 93 -3.19 9.32 -29.35
C LEU A 93 -4.42 9.54 -30.22
N GLU A 94 -5.08 8.44 -30.61
CA GLU A 94 -6.27 8.48 -31.48
C GLU A 94 -7.57 8.65 -30.66
N TRP A 95 -7.60 8.06 -29.48
CA TRP A 95 -8.78 8.07 -28.63
C TRP A 95 -8.40 8.07 -27.16
N LEU A 96 -9.14 8.85 -26.37
CA LEU A 96 -9.01 8.95 -24.92
C LEU A 96 -10.40 8.86 -24.30
N GLY A 97 -10.64 7.88 -23.45
CA GLY A 97 -11.94 7.55 -22.87
C GLY A 97 -12.09 7.94 -21.40
N VAL A 98 -11.16 8.73 -20.86
CA VAL A 98 -11.17 9.12 -19.44
C VAL A 98 -10.80 10.59 -19.29
N GLU A 99 -11.34 11.21 -18.24
CA GLU A 99 -11.03 12.55 -17.79
C GLU A 99 -10.53 12.52 -16.33
N GLU A 100 -10.00 13.62 -15.87
CA GLU A 100 -9.61 13.78 -14.47
C GLU A 100 -10.84 13.59 -13.57
N GLY A 101 -10.70 12.80 -12.50
CA GLY A 101 -11.79 12.41 -11.63
C GLY A 101 -12.59 11.18 -12.08
N SER A 102 -12.33 10.63 -13.27
CA SER A 102 -13.03 9.42 -13.76
C SER A 102 -12.68 8.20 -12.93
N VAL A 103 -13.70 7.43 -12.54
CA VAL A 103 -13.52 6.12 -11.86
C VAL A 103 -13.27 5.07 -12.94
N VAL A 104 -12.20 4.29 -12.77
CA VAL A 104 -11.77 3.25 -13.71
C VAL A 104 -11.61 1.90 -13.03
N ARG A 105 -11.83 0.82 -13.77
CA ARG A 105 -11.64 -0.55 -13.32
C ARG A 105 -10.35 -1.14 -13.90
N GLU A 106 -9.79 -2.12 -13.22
CA GLU A 106 -8.65 -2.89 -13.72
C GLU A 106 -8.93 -3.45 -15.13
N GLY A 107 -7.96 -3.29 -16.05
CA GLY A 107 -8.09 -3.71 -17.44
C GLY A 107 -8.93 -2.79 -18.33
N GLN A 108 -9.63 -1.80 -17.79
CA GLN A 108 -10.43 -0.84 -18.57
C GLN A 108 -9.53 -0.08 -19.54
N LEU A 109 -10.00 0.06 -20.80
CA LEU A 109 -9.31 0.85 -21.83
C LEU A 109 -9.41 2.33 -21.46
N LEU A 110 -8.25 2.96 -21.26
CA LEU A 110 -8.13 4.39 -20.95
C LEU A 110 -7.91 5.22 -22.21
N ALA A 111 -7.02 4.71 -23.08
CA ALA A 111 -6.64 5.39 -24.29
C ALA A 111 -6.19 4.40 -25.37
N ARG A 112 -6.23 4.82 -26.63
CA ARG A 112 -5.78 4.05 -27.79
C ARG A 112 -4.89 4.92 -28.67
N LEU A 113 -3.73 4.37 -29.03
CA LEU A 113 -2.85 4.94 -30.03
C LEU A 113 -3.34 4.58 -31.45
N GLU A 114 -2.92 5.36 -32.43
CA GLU A 114 -3.04 5.00 -33.83
C GLU A 114 -2.33 3.66 -34.08
N ASN A 115 -3.07 2.67 -34.56
CA ASN A 115 -2.61 1.29 -34.62
C ASN A 115 -2.79 0.63 -35.99
N ARG A 116 -3.08 1.39 -37.02
CA ARG A 116 -3.38 0.88 -38.38
C ARG A 116 -2.24 0.02 -38.92
N ASP A 117 -1.00 0.49 -38.77
CA ASP A 117 0.20 -0.20 -39.26
C ASP A 117 0.42 -1.49 -38.48
N VAL A 118 0.27 -1.46 -37.14
CA VAL A 118 0.44 -2.62 -36.28
C VAL A 118 -0.68 -3.65 -36.50
N ALA A 119 -1.90 -3.20 -36.76
CA ALA A 119 -3.03 -4.06 -37.12
C ALA A 119 -2.80 -4.75 -38.48
N ALA A 120 -2.27 -4.02 -39.46
CA ALA A 120 -1.87 -4.59 -40.75
C ALA A 120 -0.76 -5.65 -40.58
N GLN A 121 0.23 -5.39 -39.76
CA GLN A 121 1.29 -6.33 -39.45
C GLN A 121 0.78 -7.61 -38.77
N LYS A 122 -0.18 -7.50 -37.84
CA LYS A 122 -0.88 -8.66 -37.28
C LYS A 122 -1.63 -9.45 -38.36
N GLY A 123 -2.33 -8.74 -39.25
CA GLY A 123 -3.01 -9.37 -40.41
C GLY A 123 -2.02 -10.15 -41.30
N GLN A 124 -0.88 -9.57 -41.61
CA GLN A 124 0.19 -10.23 -42.37
C GLN A 124 0.73 -11.49 -41.66
N ALA A 125 1.01 -11.40 -40.36
CA ALA A 125 1.49 -12.53 -39.55
C ALA A 125 0.43 -13.66 -39.48
N SER A 126 -0.85 -13.31 -39.36
CA SER A 126 -1.93 -14.31 -39.39
C SER A 126 -2.08 -15.02 -40.73
N ALA A 127 -1.94 -14.29 -41.85
CA ALA A 127 -1.93 -14.88 -43.17
C ALA A 127 -0.73 -15.81 -43.40
N ALA A 128 0.46 -15.42 -42.91
CA ALA A 128 1.67 -16.25 -42.94
C ALA A 128 1.48 -17.55 -42.15
N LEU A 129 0.84 -17.50 -40.99
CA LEU A 129 0.50 -18.70 -40.21
C LEU A 129 -0.47 -19.61 -40.97
N SER A 130 -1.48 -19.05 -41.65
CA SER A 130 -2.39 -19.84 -42.48
C SER A 130 -1.64 -20.54 -43.61
N ALA A 131 -0.81 -19.84 -44.37
CA ALA A 131 -0.01 -20.42 -45.44
C ALA A 131 0.96 -21.52 -44.94
N ALA A 132 1.55 -21.34 -43.75
CA ALA A 132 2.39 -22.37 -43.14
C ALA A 132 1.58 -23.64 -42.77
N ARG A 133 0.30 -23.47 -42.34
CA ARG A 133 -0.59 -24.62 -42.06
C ARG A 133 -0.95 -25.37 -43.33
N ASP A 134 -1.23 -24.66 -44.43
CA ASP A 134 -1.53 -25.28 -45.73
C ASP A 134 -0.31 -26.06 -46.27
N THR A 135 0.89 -25.47 -46.09
CA THR A 135 2.15 -26.18 -46.44
C THR A 135 2.36 -27.44 -45.61
N LEU A 136 2.05 -27.43 -44.35
CA LEU A 136 2.12 -28.66 -43.52
C LEU A 136 1.13 -29.69 -44.00
N GLU A 137 -0.08 -29.33 -44.36
CA GLU A 137 -1.09 -30.27 -44.83
C GLU A 137 -0.63 -30.92 -46.16
N GLN A 138 -0.06 -30.20 -47.10
CA GLN A 138 0.56 -30.73 -48.30
C GLN A 138 1.70 -31.70 -47.97
N ALA A 139 2.59 -31.36 -47.03
CA ALA A 139 3.68 -32.22 -46.61
C ALA A 139 3.18 -33.50 -45.91
N LYS A 140 2.09 -33.44 -45.16
CA LYS A 140 1.44 -34.62 -44.56
C LYS A 140 0.87 -35.57 -45.60
N VAL A 141 0.20 -35.03 -46.61
CA VAL A 141 -0.33 -35.87 -47.72
C VAL A 141 0.78 -36.60 -48.44
N GLU A 142 1.87 -35.89 -48.82
CA GLU A 142 3.05 -36.52 -49.44
C GLU A 142 3.68 -37.58 -48.54
N ARG A 143 3.78 -37.34 -47.23
CA ARG A 143 4.30 -38.34 -46.28
C ARG A 143 3.40 -39.59 -46.23
N ILE A 144 2.08 -39.42 -46.28
CA ILE A 144 1.12 -40.52 -46.30
C ILE A 144 1.29 -41.36 -47.58
N ASP A 145 1.41 -40.71 -48.74
CA ASP A 145 1.60 -41.35 -50.01
C ASP A 145 2.94 -42.11 -50.09
N ALA A 146 4.03 -41.47 -49.61
CA ALA A 146 5.32 -42.13 -49.50
C ALA A 146 5.30 -43.31 -48.55
N ALA A 147 4.58 -43.24 -47.43
CA ALA A 147 4.41 -44.35 -46.47
C ALA A 147 3.68 -45.53 -47.10
N ARG A 148 2.62 -45.28 -47.90
CA ARG A 148 1.88 -46.30 -48.63
C ARG A 148 2.77 -46.98 -49.70
N ALA A 149 3.58 -46.18 -50.41
CA ALA A 149 4.53 -46.70 -51.39
C ALA A 149 5.59 -47.58 -50.74
N LEU A 150 6.17 -47.14 -49.60
CA LEU A 150 7.12 -47.93 -48.83
C LEU A 150 6.52 -49.26 -48.31
N SER A 151 5.26 -49.20 -47.80
CA SER A 151 4.57 -50.44 -47.35
C SER A 151 4.42 -51.46 -48.48
N ARG A 152 3.98 -51.00 -49.67
CA ARG A 152 3.89 -51.88 -50.85
C ARG A 152 5.26 -52.44 -51.27
N ALA A 153 6.27 -51.59 -51.31
CA ALA A 153 7.63 -52.05 -51.65
C ALA A 153 8.15 -53.07 -50.63
N LYS A 154 7.85 -52.90 -49.34
CA LYS A 154 8.23 -53.84 -48.29
C LYS A 154 7.57 -55.21 -48.46
N GLU A 155 6.31 -55.27 -48.90
CA GLU A 155 5.60 -56.51 -49.18
C GLU A 155 6.19 -57.20 -50.41
N LEU A 156 6.44 -56.48 -51.49
CA LEU A 156 6.94 -57.02 -52.76
C LEU A 156 8.39 -57.53 -52.66
N ILE A 157 9.26 -56.82 -51.90
CA ILE A 157 10.62 -57.34 -51.73
C ILE A 157 10.64 -58.61 -50.84
N GLY A 158 9.74 -58.69 -49.83
CA GLY A 158 9.57 -59.92 -49.04
C GLY A 158 9.14 -61.10 -49.86
N GLN A 159 8.51 -60.88 -51.03
CA GLN A 159 8.12 -61.89 -52.00
C GLN A 159 9.15 -62.12 -53.12
N GLY A 160 10.26 -61.29 -53.11
CA GLY A 160 11.28 -61.41 -54.13
C GLY A 160 10.91 -60.78 -55.50
N ILE A 161 9.84 -59.97 -55.57
CA ILE A 161 9.26 -59.47 -56.82
C ILE A 161 9.98 -58.17 -57.30
N ILE A 162 10.58 -57.34 -56.40
CA ILE A 162 11.30 -56.14 -56.73
C ILE A 162 12.75 -56.21 -56.33
N ALA A 163 13.59 -55.33 -56.92
CA ALA A 163 14.97 -55.20 -56.55
C ALA A 163 15.16 -54.40 -55.22
N GLN A 164 16.27 -54.66 -54.52
CA GLN A 164 16.63 -53.97 -53.30
C GLN A 164 16.70 -52.45 -53.56
N ALA A 165 17.21 -52.01 -54.73
CA ALA A 165 17.32 -50.59 -55.10
C ALA A 165 15.94 -49.90 -55.16
N ASP A 166 14.86 -50.60 -55.54
CA ASP A 166 13.52 -50.05 -55.60
C ASP A 166 12.96 -49.82 -54.19
N TYR A 167 13.23 -50.76 -53.27
CA TYR A 167 12.88 -50.62 -51.86
C TYR A 167 13.63 -49.46 -51.21
N ASP A 168 14.95 -49.36 -51.40
CA ASP A 168 15.79 -48.30 -50.86
C ASP A 168 15.34 -46.94 -51.38
N THR A 169 14.88 -46.87 -52.62
CA THR A 169 14.32 -45.64 -53.23
C THR A 169 13.01 -45.21 -52.55
N ALA A 170 12.11 -46.17 -52.27
CA ALA A 170 10.85 -45.93 -51.58
C ALA A 170 11.07 -45.49 -50.12
N GLU A 171 12.02 -46.12 -49.42
CA GLU A 171 12.43 -45.77 -48.07
C GLU A 171 13.01 -44.33 -48.01
N ALA A 172 13.93 -43.99 -48.90
CA ALA A 172 14.52 -42.68 -48.98
C ALA A 172 13.47 -41.56 -49.28
N ARG A 173 12.45 -41.89 -50.12
CA ARG A 173 11.32 -41.00 -50.39
C ARG A 173 10.50 -40.73 -49.14
N TYR A 174 10.15 -41.80 -48.38
CA TYR A 174 9.42 -41.67 -47.14
C TYR A 174 10.19 -40.82 -46.10
N GLN A 175 11.49 -41.08 -45.94
CA GLN A 175 12.31 -40.32 -45.00
C GLN A 175 12.37 -38.83 -45.36
N ARG A 176 12.53 -38.53 -46.66
CA ARG A 176 12.47 -37.13 -47.15
C ARG A 176 11.10 -36.47 -46.88
N ALA A 177 10.02 -37.16 -47.16
CA ALA A 177 8.67 -36.66 -46.88
C ALA A 177 8.39 -36.48 -45.40
N ALA A 178 8.90 -37.35 -44.54
CA ALA A 178 8.81 -37.21 -43.09
C ALA A 178 9.61 -36.01 -42.58
N ALA A 179 10.82 -35.79 -43.08
CA ALA A 179 11.62 -34.65 -42.75
C ALA A 179 10.99 -33.33 -43.25
N ALA A 180 10.40 -33.33 -44.47
CA ALA A 180 9.64 -32.18 -44.98
C ALA A 180 8.43 -31.80 -44.12
N ALA A 181 7.67 -32.78 -43.64
CA ALA A 181 6.55 -32.56 -42.74
C ALA A 181 7.01 -32.00 -41.38
N ALA A 182 8.13 -32.48 -40.83
CA ALA A 182 8.73 -31.97 -39.62
C ALA A 182 9.20 -30.50 -39.78
N ALA A 183 9.84 -30.18 -40.91
CA ALA A 183 10.25 -28.83 -41.24
C ALA A 183 9.04 -27.87 -41.40
N ALA A 184 7.98 -28.32 -42.07
CA ALA A 184 6.75 -27.54 -42.18
C ALA A 184 6.09 -27.30 -40.81
N GLN A 185 6.13 -28.29 -39.91
CA GLN A 185 5.65 -28.07 -38.51
C GLN A 185 6.51 -27.03 -37.76
N ALA A 186 7.83 -27.06 -37.95
CA ALA A 186 8.70 -26.06 -37.35
C ALA A 186 8.41 -24.63 -37.89
N ASN A 187 8.10 -24.53 -39.19
CA ASN A 187 7.67 -23.25 -39.81
C ASN A 187 6.37 -22.71 -39.19
N ILE A 188 5.39 -23.58 -38.88
CA ILE A 188 4.18 -23.17 -38.15
C ILE A 188 4.54 -22.57 -36.80
N ASN A 189 5.43 -23.20 -36.03
CA ASN A 189 5.84 -22.71 -34.72
C ASN A 189 6.51 -21.34 -34.85
N GLY A 190 7.32 -21.12 -35.89
CA GLY A 190 7.91 -19.83 -36.22
C GLY A 190 6.87 -18.75 -36.57
N ALA A 191 5.95 -19.09 -37.47
CA ALA A 191 4.85 -18.18 -37.87
C ALA A 191 3.91 -17.84 -36.70
N GLN A 192 3.64 -18.82 -35.82
CA GLN A 192 2.84 -18.59 -34.61
C GLN A 192 3.54 -17.67 -33.60
N SER A 193 4.86 -17.78 -33.50
CA SER A 193 5.66 -16.87 -32.66
C SER A 193 5.67 -15.44 -33.21
N ALA A 194 5.74 -15.29 -34.54
CA ALA A 194 5.65 -13.99 -35.21
C ALA A 194 4.26 -13.35 -35.00
N LEU A 195 3.19 -14.17 -35.10
CA LEU A 195 1.82 -13.68 -34.84
C LEU A 195 1.68 -13.19 -33.39
N ARG A 196 2.18 -13.95 -32.41
CA ARG A 196 2.16 -13.52 -30.99
C ARG A 196 2.93 -12.21 -30.77
N GLY A 197 4.07 -12.04 -31.46
CA GLY A 197 4.82 -10.78 -31.41
C GLY A 197 4.03 -9.59 -31.95
N ALA A 198 3.35 -9.79 -33.09
CA ALA A 198 2.48 -8.76 -33.69
C ALA A 198 1.24 -8.46 -32.80
N GLU A 199 0.67 -9.46 -32.16
CA GLU A 199 -0.43 -9.28 -31.21
C GLU A 199 0.01 -8.49 -29.99
N ALA A 200 1.17 -8.79 -29.42
CA ALA A 200 1.74 -8.02 -28.30
C ALA A 200 2.02 -6.57 -28.69
N SER A 201 2.53 -6.35 -29.92
CA SER A 201 2.75 -4.99 -30.45
C SER A 201 1.43 -4.21 -30.58
N LEU A 202 0.36 -4.87 -31.00
CA LEU A 202 -0.98 -4.27 -31.06
C LEU A 202 -1.54 -3.98 -29.66
N ASP A 203 -1.35 -4.89 -28.70
CA ASP A 203 -1.78 -4.67 -27.32
C ASP A 203 -1.06 -3.48 -26.69
N TYR A 204 0.20 -3.23 -27.03
CA TYR A 204 0.96 -2.07 -26.54
C TYR A 204 0.40 -0.73 -27.02
N THR A 205 -0.43 -0.71 -28.07
CA THR A 205 -1.15 0.49 -28.51
C THR A 205 -2.40 0.78 -27.68
N LEU A 206 -2.82 -0.14 -26.83
CA LEU A 206 -3.98 -0.02 -25.95
C LEU A 206 -3.50 0.27 -24.52
N ILE A 207 -3.82 1.44 -24.03
CA ILE A 207 -3.46 1.84 -22.65
C ILE A 207 -4.60 1.48 -21.72
N ARG A 208 -4.32 0.60 -20.76
CA ARG A 208 -5.31 0.06 -19.82
C ARG A 208 -4.97 0.42 -18.37
N ALA A 209 -6.00 0.48 -17.52
CA ALA A 209 -5.85 0.68 -16.09
C ALA A 209 -5.19 -0.56 -15.43
N PRO A 210 -4.14 -0.38 -14.60
CA PRO A 210 -3.45 -1.49 -13.93
C PRO A 210 -4.19 -1.99 -12.67
N PHE A 211 -5.15 -1.23 -12.15
CA PHE A 211 -5.98 -1.56 -10.98
C PHE A 211 -7.20 -0.63 -10.93
N ASP A 212 -8.16 -0.95 -10.07
CA ASP A 212 -9.34 -0.11 -9.81
C ASP A 212 -8.93 1.19 -9.11
N GLY A 213 -9.40 2.34 -9.60
CA GLY A 213 -9.01 3.62 -9.03
C GLY A 213 -9.70 4.82 -9.67
N VAL A 214 -9.14 5.99 -9.38
CA VAL A 214 -9.59 7.27 -9.92
C VAL A 214 -8.43 7.94 -10.65
N VAL A 215 -8.70 8.48 -11.83
CA VAL A 215 -7.73 9.26 -12.61
C VAL A 215 -7.48 10.60 -11.91
N LEU A 216 -6.24 10.85 -11.49
CA LEU A 216 -5.88 12.08 -10.78
C LEU A 216 -5.54 13.20 -11.75
N THR A 217 -4.72 12.90 -12.75
CA THR A 217 -4.24 13.89 -13.73
C THR A 217 -4.18 13.29 -15.12
N LYS A 218 -4.42 14.12 -16.10
CA LYS A 218 -4.33 13.80 -17.53
C LYS A 218 -3.24 14.67 -18.16
N ASN A 219 -2.16 14.04 -18.62
CA ASN A 219 -0.99 14.74 -19.17
C ASN A 219 -0.89 14.66 -20.70
N ALA A 220 -1.91 14.13 -21.38
CA ALA A 220 -1.93 14.02 -22.84
C ALA A 220 -3.35 14.19 -23.37
N ASP A 221 -3.47 14.79 -24.55
CA ASP A 221 -4.71 15.00 -25.27
C ASP A 221 -4.75 14.20 -26.58
N VAL A 222 -5.98 14.04 -27.13
CA VAL A 222 -6.16 13.38 -28.42
C VAL A 222 -5.43 14.18 -29.52
N GLY A 223 -4.57 13.49 -30.27
CA GLY A 223 -3.70 14.08 -31.26
C GLY A 223 -2.24 14.18 -30.83
N ASP A 224 -1.93 14.11 -29.55
CA ASP A 224 -0.58 14.16 -29.05
C ASP A 224 0.23 12.90 -29.40
N ILE A 225 1.53 13.07 -29.55
CA ILE A 225 2.46 11.95 -29.71
C ILE A 225 2.97 11.53 -28.32
N VAL A 226 2.60 10.33 -27.93
CA VAL A 226 3.04 9.75 -26.66
C VAL A 226 4.14 8.72 -26.90
N SER A 227 5.11 8.70 -25.96
CA SER A 227 6.21 7.74 -25.97
C SER A 227 6.53 7.26 -24.55
N PRO A 228 7.13 6.07 -24.40
CA PRO A 228 7.52 5.55 -23.08
C PRO A 228 8.48 6.48 -22.32
N LEU A 229 9.34 7.20 -23.04
CA LEU A 229 10.35 8.11 -22.46
C LEU A 229 9.71 9.39 -21.88
N ALA A 230 8.73 9.97 -22.56
CA ALA A 230 8.06 11.19 -22.13
C ALA A 230 7.28 10.96 -20.81
N ALA A 231 6.71 9.79 -20.66
CA ALA A 231 5.98 9.43 -19.45
C ALA A 231 6.90 9.21 -18.23
N ALA A 232 8.12 8.69 -18.44
CA ALA A 232 9.11 8.54 -17.37
C ALA A 232 9.62 9.89 -16.84
N ALA A 233 9.69 10.90 -17.69
CA ALA A 233 10.07 12.27 -17.30
C ALA A 233 8.99 12.91 -16.42
N ASN A 234 7.71 12.74 -16.77
CA ASN A 234 6.59 13.30 -16.03
C ASN A 234 6.31 12.56 -14.71
N ALA A 235 6.57 11.27 -14.63
CA ALA A 235 6.42 10.49 -13.39
C ALA A 235 7.42 10.89 -12.29
N LYS A 236 8.55 11.50 -12.65
CA LYS A 236 9.59 11.95 -11.73
C LYS A 236 9.35 13.36 -11.19
N ALA A 237 8.43 14.09 -11.79
CA ALA A 237 8.08 15.48 -11.42
C ALA A 237 6.79 15.59 -10.55
N ALA A 238 6.12 14.48 -10.27
CA ALA A 238 4.90 14.37 -9.45
C ALA A 238 5.17 13.55 -8.17
#